data_0b306400e8a370187e3c0fa56c2b12a1
#
_entry.id   0b306400e8a370187e3c0fa56c2b12a1
#
_cell.length_a   1.000
_cell.length_b   1.000
_cell.length_c   1.000
_cell.angle_alpha   90.00
_cell.angle_beta   90.00
_cell.angle_gamma   90.00
#
_symmetry.space_group_name_H-M   'P 1'
#
loop_
_entity.id
_entity.type
_entity.pdbx_description
1 polymer ?
#
loop_
_entity_poly.entity_id
_entity_poly.type
_entity_poly.pdbx_seq_one_letter_code
_entity_poly.pdbx_strand_id
1 'polypeptide(L)'
;APRCGGVEILKGANGAPTGIIVERNNRPTVEFDILPAVPRFGFDDRLEGIRRSQRLYNAKGTTSIYEGHGSAAETISVYRRLWELNELTVRVGLVVSPSWSDLTEARRIMRDWLATARGAGLGDRWLRVSGIHIAYGGDPVVACCARAHLPDTGWAGFVEQAVSPSDFREACFLAAEFDLRLHTIVGDQLHEIIPVLEAVNERHPIRARRWVIEHIGRARDEDIQALKRLGIYVTTIPTYYLWKGGDKYLAEPNDGNRIVPHRKIIDQGIPLAIATDNIPYDPFFTLWTTCTREERTTGQVIGPEQRLDARTALQLFTTAGAALTFDEGWKGPLKSGFAADLAVLSDDPTAIAAAHLKDLDCRLTMVGGRIVHDTGLAT
;
A
#
# COMPACT_ATOMS: atom_id res chain seq x y z
N ALA A 1 -8.11 -19.82 23.81
CA ALA A 1 -7.93 -19.10 22.56
C ALA A 1 -7.65 -20.14 21.45
N PRO A 2 -8.24 -20.01 20.24
CA PRO A 2 -7.91 -20.89 19.14
C PRO A 2 -6.43 -20.71 18.79
N ARG A 3 -5.64 -21.78 18.87
CA ARG A 3 -4.27 -21.76 18.38
C ARG A 3 -4.33 -21.72 16.85
N CYS A 4 -3.71 -20.73 16.25
CA CYS A 4 -3.55 -20.68 14.80
C CYS A 4 -2.58 -21.79 14.39
N GLY A 5 -3.07 -22.98 14.07
CA GLY A 5 -2.24 -24.12 13.65
C GLY A 5 -1.54 -23.84 12.32
N GLY A 6 -0.33 -24.39 12.15
CA GLY A 6 0.45 -24.29 10.91
C GLY A 6 1.92 -23.90 11.08
N VAL A 7 2.37 -23.75 12.32
CA VAL A 7 3.78 -23.48 12.65
C VAL A 7 4.49 -24.77 13.00
N GLU A 8 5.66 -24.98 12.40
CA GLU A 8 6.60 -26.02 12.74
C GLU A 8 7.89 -25.42 13.32
N ILE A 9 8.23 -25.80 14.54
CA ILE A 9 9.53 -25.43 15.15
C ILE A 9 10.51 -26.55 14.84
N LEU A 10 11.51 -26.26 14.01
CA LEU A 10 12.53 -27.26 13.66
C LEU A 10 13.41 -27.54 14.87
N LYS A 11 13.68 -28.85 15.07
CA LYS A 11 14.51 -29.34 16.17
C LYS A 11 15.78 -29.98 15.63
N GLY A 12 16.88 -29.75 16.33
CA GLY A 12 18.14 -30.43 16.06
C GLY A 12 18.14 -31.91 16.49
N ALA A 13 19.19 -32.63 16.19
CA ALA A 13 19.34 -34.05 16.52
C ALA A 13 19.21 -34.35 18.04
N ASN A 14 19.47 -33.38 18.89
CA ASN A 14 19.32 -33.46 20.35
C ASN A 14 17.90 -33.09 20.84
N GLY A 15 16.96 -32.86 19.92
CA GLY A 15 15.58 -32.47 20.23
C GLY A 15 15.39 -31.00 20.63
N ALA A 16 16.47 -30.22 20.73
CA ALA A 16 16.37 -28.78 21.06
C ALA A 16 15.93 -27.96 19.82
N PRO A 17 15.16 -26.87 20.01
CA PRO A 17 14.82 -25.96 18.93
C PRO A 17 16.07 -25.40 18.27
N THR A 18 16.07 -25.36 16.93
CA THR A 18 17.16 -24.77 16.13
C THR A 18 17.07 -23.24 15.99
N GLY A 19 15.98 -22.64 16.43
CA GLY A 19 15.66 -21.25 16.18
C GLY A 19 14.93 -21.02 14.83
N ILE A 20 14.76 -22.07 14.02
CA ILE A 20 14.04 -21.98 12.75
C ILE A 20 12.57 -22.32 13.00
N ILE A 21 11.71 -21.42 12.57
CA ILE A 21 10.25 -21.54 12.60
C ILE A 21 9.75 -21.50 11.16
N VAL A 22 8.94 -22.49 10.78
CA VAL A 22 8.41 -22.61 9.42
C VAL A 22 6.90 -22.45 9.45
N GLU A 23 6.40 -21.45 8.72
CA GLU A 23 4.98 -21.27 8.45
C GLU A 23 4.64 -21.86 7.09
N ARG A 24 3.75 -22.85 7.08
CA ARG A 24 3.42 -23.59 5.84
C ARG A 24 2.15 -23.10 5.14
N ASN A 25 1.38 -22.21 5.75
CA ASN A 25 0.02 -21.92 5.33
C ASN A 25 -0.24 -20.46 4.94
N ASN A 26 0.76 -19.64 4.70
CA ASN A 26 0.63 -18.18 4.57
C ASN A 26 -0.20 -17.53 5.72
N ARG A 27 -0.31 -18.20 6.85
CA ARG A 27 -0.91 -17.66 8.05
C ARG A 27 0.20 -17.04 8.88
N PRO A 28 0.10 -15.76 9.26
CA PRO A 28 1.13 -15.09 10.06
C PRO A 28 1.11 -15.55 11.53
N THR A 29 1.26 -16.86 11.75
CA THR A 29 1.15 -17.51 13.05
C THR A 29 2.33 -17.19 13.96
N VAL A 30 3.51 -16.91 13.40
CA VAL A 30 4.65 -16.41 14.18
C VAL A 30 4.29 -15.09 14.84
N GLU A 31 3.65 -14.20 14.11
CA GLU A 31 3.21 -12.90 14.61
C GLU A 31 2.12 -13.06 15.68
N PHE A 32 1.21 -14.01 15.54
CA PHE A 32 0.10 -14.20 16.46
C PHE A 32 0.45 -15.03 17.70
N ASP A 33 1.34 -16.03 17.57
CA ASP A 33 1.68 -16.94 18.67
C ASP A 33 2.97 -16.53 19.39
N ILE A 34 3.94 -15.93 18.69
CA ILE A 34 5.27 -15.63 19.22
C ILE A 34 5.42 -14.16 19.59
N LEU A 35 5.01 -13.23 18.73
CA LEU A 35 5.11 -11.80 19.04
C LEU A 35 4.35 -11.37 20.29
N PRO A 36 3.20 -11.95 20.67
CA PRO A 36 2.57 -11.65 21.96
C PRO A 36 3.44 -11.94 23.18
N ALA A 37 4.44 -12.85 23.05
CA ALA A 37 5.37 -13.18 24.12
C ALA A 37 6.57 -12.21 24.21
N VAL A 38 6.79 -11.36 23.20
CA VAL A 38 7.88 -10.36 23.19
C VAL A 38 7.39 -9.07 23.84
N PRO A 39 8.30 -8.30 24.46
CA PRO A 39 7.96 -6.96 24.94
C PRO A 39 7.35 -6.11 23.83
N ARG A 40 6.21 -5.49 24.11
CA ARG A 40 5.53 -4.65 23.13
C ARG A 40 6.15 -3.25 23.08
N PHE A 41 6.16 -2.67 21.89
CA PHE A 41 6.52 -1.27 21.72
C PHE A 41 5.48 -0.36 22.40
N GLY A 42 5.95 0.50 23.27
CA GLY A 42 5.14 1.57 23.83
C GLY A 42 4.91 2.70 22.83
N PHE A 43 4.13 3.70 23.26
CA PHE A 43 3.83 4.86 22.42
C PHE A 43 5.10 5.64 22.02
N ASP A 44 6.01 5.84 22.97
CA ASP A 44 7.28 6.55 22.73
C ASP A 44 8.22 5.78 21.82
N ASP A 45 8.26 4.44 21.92
CA ASP A 45 9.02 3.59 21.01
C ASP A 45 8.52 3.75 19.56
N ARG A 46 7.19 3.83 19.38
CA ARG A 46 6.57 4.03 18.07
C ARG A 46 6.83 5.43 17.52
N LEU A 47 6.80 6.48 18.38
CA LEU A 47 7.20 7.83 17.99
C LEU A 47 8.61 7.83 17.44
N GLU A 48 9.56 7.24 18.17
CA GLU A 48 10.95 7.16 17.72
C GLU A 48 11.08 6.27 16.46
N GLY A 49 10.31 5.20 16.36
CA GLY A 49 10.24 4.36 15.18
C GLY A 49 9.85 5.15 13.94
N ILE A 50 8.80 5.98 14.00
CA ILE A 50 8.37 6.83 12.87
C ILE A 50 9.41 7.93 12.58
N ARG A 51 10.03 8.54 13.60
CA ARG A 51 11.13 9.50 13.38
C ARG A 51 12.27 8.88 12.58
N ARG A 52 12.66 7.64 12.91
CA ARG A 52 13.68 6.89 12.16
C ARG A 52 13.23 6.56 10.74
N SER A 53 12.00 6.09 10.58
CA SER A 53 11.43 5.77 9.27
C SER A 53 11.40 6.98 8.36
N GLN A 54 11.00 8.15 8.85
CA GLN A 54 11.02 9.39 8.09
C GLN A 54 12.43 9.73 7.57
N ARG A 55 13.46 9.58 8.41
CA ARG A 55 14.86 9.81 7.96
C ARG A 55 15.27 8.86 6.83
N LEU A 56 14.88 7.58 6.92
CA LEU A 56 15.15 6.61 5.86
C LEU A 56 14.41 6.97 4.56
N TYR A 57 13.15 7.37 4.64
CA TYR A 57 12.38 7.82 3.48
C TYR A 57 12.97 9.09 2.86
N ASN A 58 13.31 10.08 3.67
CA ASN A 58 13.90 11.32 3.18
C ASN A 58 15.27 11.06 2.52
N ALA A 59 16.09 10.12 3.03
CA ALA A 59 17.36 9.73 2.41
C ALA A 59 17.20 9.08 1.03
N LYS A 60 15.98 8.67 0.67
CA LYS A 60 15.62 8.13 -0.65
C LYS A 60 14.78 9.09 -1.51
N GLY A 61 14.72 10.37 -1.12
CA GLY A 61 13.98 11.38 -1.87
C GLY A 61 12.47 11.37 -1.66
N THR A 62 11.96 10.55 -0.74
CA THR A 62 10.53 10.47 -0.47
C THR A 62 10.06 11.68 0.33
N THR A 63 9.11 12.42 -0.23
CA THR A 63 8.51 13.62 0.36
C THR A 63 7.10 13.41 0.89
N SER A 64 6.44 12.35 0.42
CA SER A 64 5.07 11.98 0.83
C SER A 64 4.93 10.49 0.86
N ILE A 65 4.14 9.99 1.82
CA ILE A 65 3.74 8.59 1.92
C ILE A 65 2.22 8.47 1.92
N TYR A 66 1.76 7.31 1.48
CA TYR A 66 0.37 6.92 1.50
C TYR A 66 0.27 5.49 2.01
N GLU A 67 -0.52 5.28 3.07
CA GLU A 67 -0.75 3.98 3.67
C GLU A 67 -2.17 3.51 3.34
N GLY A 68 -2.29 2.78 2.24
CA GLY A 68 -3.56 2.37 1.68
C GLY A 68 -4.15 1.10 2.29
N HIS A 69 -3.32 0.25 2.91
CA HIS A 69 -3.81 -0.96 3.59
C HIS A 69 -4.53 -0.69 4.90
N GLY A 70 -4.60 0.57 5.26
CA GLY A 70 -5.23 1.00 6.48
C GLY A 70 -4.32 0.95 7.69
N SER A 71 -4.47 1.98 8.49
CA SER A 71 -3.75 2.14 9.75
C SER A 71 -4.69 1.89 10.92
N ALA A 72 -4.20 1.18 11.92
CA ALA A 72 -4.88 1.05 13.20
C ALA A 72 -4.93 2.39 13.95
N ALA A 73 -5.89 2.56 14.86
CA ALA A 73 -6.09 3.79 15.59
C ALA A 73 -4.83 4.23 16.38
N GLU A 74 -4.08 3.28 16.91
CA GLU A 74 -2.82 3.53 17.64
C GLU A 74 -1.77 4.15 16.71
N THR A 75 -1.61 3.65 15.51
CA THR A 75 -0.67 4.18 14.51
C THR A 75 -1.06 5.59 14.09
N ILE A 76 -2.35 5.85 13.85
CA ILE A 76 -2.87 7.19 13.55
C ILE A 76 -2.57 8.15 14.69
N SER A 77 -2.71 7.71 15.94
CA SER A 77 -2.42 8.52 17.14
C SER A 77 -0.93 8.91 17.23
N VAL A 78 -0.02 8.03 16.82
CA VAL A 78 1.42 8.33 16.79
C VAL A 78 1.74 9.38 15.71
N TYR A 79 1.20 9.23 14.50
CA TYR A 79 1.35 10.24 13.44
C TYR A 79 0.74 11.59 13.84
N ARG A 80 -0.43 11.57 14.47
CA ARG A 80 -1.05 12.77 15.00
C ARG A 80 -0.15 13.48 16.01
N ARG A 81 0.50 12.74 16.91
CA ARG A 81 1.44 13.34 17.89
C ARG A 81 2.63 13.99 17.22
N LEU A 82 3.23 13.37 16.20
CA LEU A 82 4.32 13.98 15.42
C LEU A 82 3.87 15.23 14.66
N TRP A 83 2.65 15.22 14.15
CA TRP A 83 2.04 16.38 13.52
C TRP A 83 1.83 17.54 14.51
N GLU A 84 1.30 17.28 15.70
CA GLU A 84 1.13 18.26 16.78
C GLU A 84 2.47 18.91 17.20
N LEU A 85 3.55 18.12 17.16
CA LEU A 85 4.91 18.57 17.49
C LEU A 85 5.62 19.25 16.30
N ASN A 86 5.02 19.32 15.12
CA ASN A 86 5.66 19.78 13.87
C ASN A 86 6.91 18.99 13.49
N GLU A 87 6.94 17.68 13.80
CA GLU A 87 8.06 16.78 13.55
C GLU A 87 7.91 15.91 12.30
N LEU A 88 6.81 16.07 11.56
CA LEU A 88 6.66 15.37 10.28
C LEU A 88 7.65 15.95 9.26
N THR A 89 8.45 15.08 8.66
CA THR A 89 9.39 15.40 7.58
C THR A 89 8.98 14.77 6.24
N VAL A 90 7.89 14.00 6.24
CA VAL A 90 7.16 13.54 5.07
C VAL A 90 5.69 13.92 5.23
N ARG A 91 5.00 14.13 4.11
CA ARG A 91 3.53 14.29 4.15
C ARG A 91 2.91 12.91 4.23
N VAL A 92 1.84 12.77 5.01
CA VAL A 92 1.28 11.47 5.37
C VAL A 92 -0.19 11.42 4.99
N GLY A 93 -0.54 10.51 4.10
CA GLY A 93 -1.92 10.12 3.79
C GLY A 93 -2.22 8.76 4.39
N LEU A 94 -3.18 8.69 5.31
CA LEU A 94 -3.57 7.46 5.98
C LEU A 94 -4.99 7.06 5.59
N VAL A 95 -5.21 5.76 5.54
CA VAL A 95 -6.53 5.12 5.45
C VAL A 95 -6.81 4.42 6.77
N VAL A 96 -8.03 4.46 7.25
CA VAL A 96 -8.40 3.76 8.49
C VAL A 96 -8.65 2.29 8.20
N SER A 97 -8.11 1.41 9.02
CA SER A 97 -8.51 0.00 9.09
C SER A 97 -9.40 -0.20 10.33
N PRO A 98 -10.73 -0.06 10.20
CA PRO A 98 -11.63 -0.20 11.33
C PRO A 98 -11.79 -1.68 11.68
N SER A 99 -11.94 -1.99 12.96
CA SER A 99 -12.24 -3.34 13.44
C SER A 99 -13.70 -3.44 13.88
N TRP A 100 -14.35 -4.53 13.52
CA TRP A 100 -15.73 -4.86 13.93
C TRP A 100 -15.91 -6.36 14.12
N SER A 101 -16.85 -6.72 14.98
CA SER A 101 -17.19 -8.13 15.25
C SER A 101 -18.21 -8.72 14.27
N ASP A 102 -19.09 -7.86 13.75
CA ASP A 102 -20.15 -8.23 12.83
C ASP A 102 -20.60 -7.02 11.97
N LEU A 103 -21.46 -7.25 11.00
CA LEU A 103 -21.95 -6.23 10.08
C LEU A 103 -22.83 -5.16 10.76
N THR A 104 -23.45 -5.46 11.91
CA THR A 104 -24.22 -4.46 12.68
C THR A 104 -23.28 -3.45 13.30
N GLU A 105 -22.18 -3.92 13.87
CA GLU A 105 -21.13 -3.06 14.40
C GLU A 105 -20.42 -2.30 13.26
N ALA A 106 -20.14 -2.96 12.14
CA ALA A 106 -19.58 -2.32 10.96
C ALA A 106 -20.44 -1.12 10.51
N ARG A 107 -21.76 -1.31 10.39
CA ARG A 107 -22.73 -0.25 10.05
C ARG A 107 -22.66 0.90 11.03
N ARG A 108 -22.63 0.62 12.33
CA ARG A 108 -22.54 1.64 13.37
C ARG A 108 -21.24 2.44 13.27
N ILE A 109 -20.10 1.75 13.12
CA ILE A 109 -18.79 2.40 13.02
C ILE A 109 -18.72 3.26 11.77
N MET A 110 -19.13 2.76 10.61
CA MET A 110 -19.09 3.50 9.35
C MET A 110 -19.99 4.74 9.38
N ARG A 111 -21.17 4.64 9.98
CA ARG A 111 -22.11 5.76 10.10
C ARG A 111 -21.63 6.82 11.09
N ASP A 112 -21.20 6.41 12.29
CA ASP A 112 -21.04 7.32 13.41
C ASP A 112 -19.63 7.91 13.48
N TRP A 113 -18.62 7.14 13.06
CA TRP A 113 -17.21 7.53 13.19
C TRP A 113 -16.56 7.88 11.87
N LEU A 114 -16.76 7.05 10.85
CA LEU A 114 -16.01 7.15 9.60
C LEU A 114 -16.66 8.12 8.60
N ALA A 115 -17.91 8.51 8.82
CA ALA A 115 -18.59 9.49 7.98
C ALA A 115 -17.87 10.86 7.95
N THR A 116 -17.03 11.15 8.95
CA THR A 116 -16.21 12.36 8.99
C THR A 116 -14.99 12.29 8.04
N ALA A 117 -14.58 11.10 7.60
CA ALA A 117 -13.45 10.87 6.70
C ALA A 117 -13.87 10.66 5.22
N ARG A 118 -14.98 11.26 4.79
CA ARG A 118 -15.46 11.20 3.41
C ARG A 118 -14.58 11.98 2.44
N GLY A 119 -14.61 11.60 1.17
CA GLY A 119 -13.89 12.29 0.10
C GLY A 119 -12.40 12.41 0.39
N ALA A 120 -11.87 13.63 0.41
CA ALA A 120 -10.46 13.88 0.72
C ALA A 120 -10.09 13.62 2.19
N GLY A 121 -11.06 13.38 3.08
CA GLY A 121 -10.82 13.07 4.49
C GLY A 121 -10.58 14.28 5.38
N LEU A 122 -10.11 14.01 6.59
CA LEU A 122 -9.78 15.00 7.62
C LEU A 122 -8.27 15.20 7.75
N GLY A 123 -7.86 16.43 8.01
CA GLY A 123 -6.47 16.80 8.21
C GLY A 123 -6.06 17.99 7.36
N ASP A 124 -4.76 18.16 7.23
CA ASP A 124 -4.15 19.25 6.48
C ASP A 124 -3.21 18.74 5.38
N ARG A 125 -2.28 19.61 4.95
CA ARG A 125 -1.27 19.26 3.94
C ARG A 125 -0.13 18.37 4.47
N TRP A 126 -0.06 18.11 5.78
CA TRP A 126 0.97 17.29 6.41
C TRP A 126 0.47 15.92 6.84
N LEU A 127 -0.71 15.89 7.44
CA LEU A 127 -1.35 14.65 7.89
C LEU A 127 -2.81 14.65 7.48
N ARG A 128 -3.22 13.64 6.74
CA ARG A 128 -4.62 13.44 6.34
C ARG A 128 -5.04 12.00 6.54
N VAL A 129 -6.25 11.80 7.02
CA VAL A 129 -6.91 10.49 7.12
C VAL A 129 -8.10 10.49 6.17
N SER A 130 -8.11 9.59 5.18
CA SER A 130 -9.10 9.55 4.10
C SER A 130 -9.46 8.13 3.70
N GLY A 131 -10.70 7.74 3.91
CA GLY A 131 -11.20 6.43 3.50
C GLY A 131 -11.01 5.32 4.52
N ILE A 132 -11.49 4.15 4.14
CA ILE A 132 -11.42 2.92 4.92
C ILE A 132 -10.82 1.80 4.07
N HIS A 133 -10.06 0.93 4.72
CA HIS A 133 -9.59 -0.30 4.10
C HIS A 133 -10.43 -1.49 4.57
N ILE A 134 -10.82 -2.35 3.63
CA ILE A 134 -11.50 -3.61 3.87
C ILE A 134 -10.80 -4.68 3.05
N ALA A 135 -10.24 -5.70 3.71
CA ALA A 135 -9.56 -6.80 3.03
C ALA A 135 -10.56 -7.84 2.51
N TYR A 136 -10.36 -8.33 1.29
CA TYR A 136 -11.17 -9.37 0.66
C TYR A 136 -10.59 -10.75 0.92
N GLY A 137 -11.45 -11.72 1.24
CA GLY A 137 -11.10 -13.14 1.21
C GLY A 137 -10.12 -13.59 2.30
N GLY A 138 -10.07 -12.91 3.43
CA GLY A 138 -9.22 -13.29 4.53
C GLY A 138 -9.68 -14.56 5.25
N ASP A 139 -8.77 -15.18 6.00
CA ASP A 139 -9.08 -16.32 6.86
C ASP A 139 -9.74 -15.84 8.16
N PRO A 140 -11.00 -16.21 8.43
CA PRO A 140 -11.70 -15.77 9.64
C PRO A 140 -11.00 -16.19 10.95
N VAL A 141 -10.24 -17.30 10.92
CA VAL A 141 -9.46 -17.75 12.08
C VAL A 141 -8.30 -16.80 12.33
N VAL A 142 -7.59 -16.39 11.27
CA VAL A 142 -6.50 -15.41 11.34
C VAL A 142 -7.04 -14.07 11.82
N ALA A 143 -8.15 -13.59 11.27
CA ALA A 143 -8.79 -12.35 11.71
C ALA A 143 -9.21 -12.39 13.19
N CYS A 144 -9.75 -13.53 13.65
CA CYS A 144 -10.09 -13.72 15.06
C CYS A 144 -8.86 -13.69 15.97
N CYS A 145 -7.77 -14.37 15.59
CA CYS A 145 -6.52 -14.37 16.32
C CYS A 145 -5.90 -12.96 16.37
N ALA A 146 -5.92 -12.22 15.25
CA ALA A 146 -5.44 -10.86 15.19
C ALA A 146 -6.17 -9.94 16.17
N ARG A 147 -7.50 -9.96 16.16
CA ARG A 147 -8.32 -9.19 17.10
C ARG A 147 -8.02 -9.50 18.56
N ALA A 148 -7.72 -10.77 18.89
CA ALA A 148 -7.46 -11.20 20.24
C ALA A 148 -6.05 -10.84 20.75
N HIS A 149 -5.06 -10.78 19.85
CA HIS A 149 -3.64 -10.82 20.25
C HIS A 149 -2.78 -9.67 19.75
N LEU A 150 -3.24 -8.90 18.76
CA LEU A 150 -2.41 -7.89 18.09
C LEU A 150 -3.04 -6.49 18.02
N PRO A 151 -3.59 -5.93 19.10
CA PRO A 151 -4.15 -4.58 19.04
C PRO A 151 -3.10 -3.52 18.69
N ASP A 152 -1.82 -3.88 18.66
CA ASP A 152 -0.71 -2.94 18.66
C ASP A 152 0.28 -3.07 17.51
N THR A 153 0.00 -3.87 16.49
CA THR A 153 0.86 -3.92 15.30
C THR A 153 0.18 -3.19 14.16
N GLY A 154 0.88 -2.33 13.43
CA GLY A 154 0.33 -1.67 12.24
C GLY A 154 -0.15 -2.67 11.17
N TRP A 155 0.31 -3.90 11.26
CA TRP A 155 -0.09 -5.05 10.46
C TRP A 155 -1.47 -5.61 10.85
N ALA A 156 -1.82 -5.50 12.12
CA ALA A 156 -3.06 -6.03 12.65
C ALA A 156 -4.29 -5.45 11.93
N GLY A 157 -4.27 -4.18 11.58
CA GLY A 157 -5.37 -3.55 10.86
C GLY A 157 -5.73 -4.27 9.56
N PHE A 158 -4.75 -4.64 8.76
CA PHE A 158 -4.95 -5.39 7.52
C PHE A 158 -5.53 -6.79 7.76
N VAL A 159 -5.02 -7.53 8.73
CA VAL A 159 -5.46 -8.91 9.03
C VAL A 159 -6.81 -8.93 9.74
N GLU A 160 -7.05 -8.00 10.67
CA GLU A 160 -8.32 -7.87 11.40
C GLU A 160 -9.51 -7.59 10.47
N GLN A 161 -9.27 -6.98 9.32
CA GLN A 161 -10.27 -6.65 8.33
C GLN A 161 -10.50 -7.75 7.29
N ALA A 162 -9.82 -8.88 7.41
CA ALA A 162 -10.03 -10.01 6.54
C ALA A 162 -11.45 -10.57 6.75
N VAL A 163 -12.32 -10.33 5.77
CA VAL A 163 -13.72 -10.72 5.83
C VAL A 163 -14.07 -11.75 4.76
N SER A 164 -15.09 -12.57 5.03
CA SER A 164 -15.62 -13.49 4.03
C SER A 164 -16.08 -12.74 2.77
N PRO A 165 -16.15 -13.41 1.60
CA PRO A 165 -16.69 -12.77 0.38
C PRO A 165 -18.09 -12.17 0.55
N SER A 166 -18.97 -12.80 1.32
CA SER A 166 -20.31 -12.27 1.63
C SER A 166 -20.27 -11.03 2.48
N ASP A 167 -19.45 -11.03 3.55
CA ASP A 167 -19.33 -9.89 4.43
C ASP A 167 -18.62 -8.72 3.75
N PHE A 168 -17.63 -9.01 2.89
CA PHE A 168 -17.00 -8.01 2.04
C PHE A 168 -18.02 -7.30 1.14
N ARG A 169 -18.89 -8.08 0.49
CA ARG A 169 -19.97 -7.52 -0.32
C ARG A 169 -20.83 -6.55 0.47
N GLU A 170 -21.33 -6.98 1.62
CA GLU A 170 -22.19 -6.13 2.47
C GLU A 170 -21.43 -4.91 3.00
N ALA A 171 -20.18 -5.05 3.39
CA ALA A 171 -19.33 -3.94 3.82
C ALA A 171 -19.11 -2.90 2.69
N CYS A 172 -18.98 -3.35 1.43
CA CYS A 172 -18.90 -2.46 0.28
C CYS A 172 -20.21 -1.66 0.08
N PHE A 173 -21.37 -2.30 0.25
CA PHE A 173 -22.66 -1.60 0.21
C PHE A 173 -22.76 -0.57 1.33
N LEU A 174 -22.35 -0.90 2.56
CA LEU A 174 -22.32 0.03 3.67
C LEU A 174 -21.38 1.21 3.41
N ALA A 175 -20.17 0.95 2.90
CA ALA A 175 -19.24 2.00 2.55
C ALA A 175 -19.84 2.97 1.52
N ALA A 176 -20.52 2.42 0.52
CA ALA A 176 -21.21 3.23 -0.49
C ALA A 176 -22.42 3.98 0.05
N GLU A 177 -23.23 3.38 0.92
CA GLU A 177 -24.38 4.01 1.60
C GLU A 177 -23.94 5.25 2.41
N PHE A 178 -22.81 5.13 3.12
CA PHE A 178 -22.27 6.21 3.94
C PHE A 178 -21.30 7.13 3.22
N ASP A 179 -21.16 6.99 1.90
CA ASP A 179 -20.28 7.81 1.06
C ASP A 179 -18.81 7.75 1.47
N LEU A 180 -18.35 6.60 1.96
CA LEU A 180 -16.96 6.38 2.32
C LEU A 180 -16.13 6.02 1.10
N ARG A 181 -14.88 6.43 1.11
CA ARG A 181 -13.87 6.02 0.14
C ARG A 181 -13.33 4.65 0.54
N LEU A 182 -13.57 3.65 -0.30
CA LEU A 182 -13.11 2.28 -0.06
C LEU A 182 -11.72 2.06 -0.64
N HIS A 183 -10.88 1.37 0.12
CA HIS A 183 -9.61 0.79 -0.29
C HIS A 183 -9.68 -0.71 -0.06
N THR A 184 -9.17 -1.50 -1.01
CA THR A 184 -9.08 -2.95 -0.86
C THR A 184 -7.90 -3.51 -1.64
N ILE A 185 -7.24 -4.49 -1.05
CA ILE A 185 -6.15 -5.24 -1.67
C ILE A 185 -6.71 -6.46 -2.38
N VAL A 186 -6.17 -6.81 -3.54
CA VAL A 186 -6.71 -7.90 -4.34
C VAL A 186 -5.69 -8.91 -4.86
N GLY A 187 -4.44 -8.53 -5.05
CA GLY A 187 -3.45 -9.42 -5.67
C GLY A 187 -3.91 -9.96 -7.02
N ASP A 188 -4.08 -11.27 -7.12
CA ASP A 188 -4.53 -11.96 -8.33
C ASP A 188 -6.06 -12.17 -8.38
N GLN A 189 -6.80 -11.69 -7.37
CA GLN A 189 -8.25 -11.96 -7.20
C GLN A 189 -9.16 -10.82 -7.69
N LEU A 190 -8.65 -9.92 -8.54
CA LEU A 190 -9.42 -8.77 -9.03
C LEU A 190 -10.77 -9.20 -9.65
N HIS A 191 -10.79 -10.30 -10.39
CA HIS A 191 -11.97 -10.83 -11.04
C HIS A 191 -13.09 -11.26 -10.07
N GLU A 192 -12.77 -11.54 -8.81
CA GLU A 192 -13.76 -11.92 -7.81
C GLU A 192 -14.50 -10.71 -7.23
N ILE A 193 -13.83 -9.56 -7.14
CA ILE A 193 -14.42 -8.35 -6.55
C ILE A 193 -15.11 -7.44 -7.57
N ILE A 194 -14.77 -7.50 -8.86
CA ILE A 194 -15.41 -6.69 -9.88
C ILE A 194 -16.93 -6.84 -9.87
N PRO A 195 -17.52 -8.05 -9.82
CA PRO A 195 -18.99 -8.20 -9.76
C PRO A 195 -19.61 -7.57 -8.51
N VAL A 196 -18.88 -7.54 -7.39
CA VAL A 196 -19.34 -6.86 -6.16
C VAL A 196 -19.41 -5.36 -6.39
N LEU A 197 -18.34 -4.77 -6.94
CA LEU A 197 -18.27 -3.32 -7.18
C LEU A 197 -19.30 -2.87 -8.23
N GLU A 198 -19.57 -3.67 -9.26
CA GLU A 198 -20.62 -3.41 -10.25
C GLU A 198 -22.01 -3.40 -9.59
N ALA A 199 -22.31 -4.41 -8.77
CA ALA A 199 -23.56 -4.47 -8.03
C ALA A 199 -23.74 -3.30 -7.04
N VAL A 200 -22.65 -2.87 -6.38
CA VAL A 200 -22.67 -1.67 -5.53
C VAL A 200 -22.96 -0.42 -6.36
N ASN A 201 -22.27 -0.26 -7.52
CA ASN A 201 -22.42 0.90 -8.38
C ASN A 201 -23.83 1.04 -8.98
N GLU A 202 -24.52 -0.06 -9.22
CA GLU A 202 -25.93 -0.04 -9.67
C GLU A 202 -26.85 0.63 -8.66
N ARG A 203 -26.62 0.44 -7.36
CA ARG A 203 -27.43 0.98 -6.29
C ARG A 203 -26.89 2.32 -5.76
N HIS A 204 -25.60 2.44 -5.66
CA HIS A 204 -24.88 3.60 -5.13
C HIS A 204 -23.73 3.96 -6.07
N PRO A 205 -23.90 4.95 -6.95
CA PRO A 205 -22.84 5.32 -7.91
C PRO A 205 -21.51 5.63 -7.23
N ILE A 206 -20.45 4.89 -7.59
CA ILE A 206 -19.11 5.01 -6.97
C ILE A 206 -18.08 5.73 -7.84
N ARG A 207 -18.41 5.98 -9.12
CA ARG A 207 -17.47 6.52 -10.12
C ARG A 207 -16.73 7.78 -9.68
N ALA A 208 -17.36 8.67 -8.93
CA ALA A 208 -16.77 9.93 -8.48
C ALA A 208 -16.10 9.84 -7.10
N ARG A 209 -16.13 8.67 -6.45
CA ARG A 209 -15.68 8.50 -5.07
C ARG A 209 -14.21 8.18 -4.94
N ARG A 210 -13.50 7.96 -6.04
CA ARG A 210 -12.08 7.58 -6.09
C ARG A 210 -11.78 6.36 -5.20
N TRP A 211 -12.62 5.34 -5.27
CA TRP A 211 -12.32 4.06 -4.63
C TRP A 211 -11.04 3.48 -5.19
N VAL A 212 -10.26 2.80 -4.35
CA VAL A 212 -8.92 2.34 -4.71
C VAL A 212 -8.85 0.82 -4.63
N ILE A 213 -8.39 0.22 -5.69
CA ILE A 213 -7.97 -1.18 -5.71
C ILE A 213 -6.44 -1.20 -5.63
N GLU A 214 -5.95 -1.87 -4.60
CA GLU A 214 -4.54 -1.92 -4.31
C GLU A 214 -3.91 -3.25 -4.67
N HIS A 215 -2.62 -3.20 -5.01
CA HIS A 215 -1.80 -4.38 -5.26
C HIS A 215 -2.34 -5.29 -6.37
N ILE A 216 -2.77 -4.74 -7.50
CA ILE A 216 -3.14 -5.58 -8.64
C ILE A 216 -1.91 -6.36 -9.12
N GLY A 217 -1.91 -7.67 -8.86
CA GLY A 217 -0.92 -8.61 -9.35
C GLY A 217 -1.27 -9.12 -10.74
N ARG A 218 -2.53 -9.50 -10.94
CA ARG A 218 -3.04 -10.01 -12.23
C ARG A 218 -4.39 -9.37 -12.54
N ALA A 219 -4.60 -8.98 -13.82
CA ALA A 219 -5.88 -8.50 -14.31
C ALA A 219 -6.15 -8.99 -15.73
N ARG A 220 -7.39 -9.39 -15.99
CA ARG A 220 -7.90 -9.69 -17.34
C ARG A 220 -8.32 -8.41 -18.03
N ASP A 221 -8.47 -8.43 -19.34
CA ASP A 221 -8.85 -7.24 -20.10
C ASP A 221 -10.27 -6.75 -19.74
N GLU A 222 -11.21 -7.66 -19.48
CA GLU A 222 -12.55 -7.33 -18.98
C GLU A 222 -12.53 -6.66 -17.60
N ASP A 223 -11.64 -7.08 -16.71
CA ASP A 223 -11.47 -6.47 -15.38
C ASP A 223 -10.97 -5.02 -15.53
N ILE A 224 -9.99 -4.79 -16.39
CA ILE A 224 -9.48 -3.44 -16.68
C ILE A 224 -10.59 -2.54 -17.25
N GLN A 225 -11.42 -3.05 -18.16
CA GLN A 225 -12.57 -2.30 -18.66
C GLN A 225 -13.58 -1.96 -17.56
N ALA A 226 -13.81 -2.88 -16.62
CA ALA A 226 -14.67 -2.63 -15.47
C ALA A 226 -14.11 -1.53 -14.55
N LEU A 227 -12.80 -1.57 -14.22
CA LEU A 227 -12.15 -0.52 -13.44
C LEU A 227 -12.37 0.88 -14.07
N LYS A 228 -12.24 0.97 -15.39
CA LYS A 228 -12.51 2.22 -16.14
C LYS A 228 -13.96 2.68 -16.00
N ARG A 229 -14.92 1.77 -16.21
CA ARG A 229 -16.36 2.09 -16.08
C ARG A 229 -16.71 2.58 -14.69
N LEU A 230 -16.15 1.94 -13.67
CA LEU A 230 -16.39 2.22 -12.26
C LEU A 230 -15.64 3.45 -11.74
N GLY A 231 -14.66 3.99 -12.50
CA GLY A 231 -13.85 5.14 -12.09
C GLY A 231 -12.89 4.82 -10.92
N ILE A 232 -12.43 3.57 -10.87
CA ILE A 232 -11.55 3.09 -9.81
C ILE A 232 -10.13 3.63 -10.00
N TYR A 233 -9.49 4.01 -8.90
CA TYR A 233 -8.06 4.28 -8.81
C TYR A 233 -7.31 2.98 -8.51
N VAL A 234 -6.10 2.86 -9.03
CA VAL A 234 -5.31 1.63 -8.92
C VAL A 234 -3.96 1.92 -8.30
N THR A 235 -3.50 1.03 -7.41
CA THR A 235 -2.10 0.95 -7.04
C THR A 235 -1.51 -0.42 -7.39
N THR A 236 -0.22 -0.46 -7.66
CA THR A 236 0.53 -1.69 -7.91
C THR A 236 1.83 -1.69 -7.12
N ILE A 237 2.32 -2.90 -6.80
CA ILE A 237 3.63 -3.11 -6.19
C ILE A 237 4.47 -3.99 -7.13
N PRO A 238 5.20 -3.40 -8.10
CA PRO A 238 6.00 -4.16 -9.06
C PRO A 238 7.04 -5.04 -8.40
N THR A 239 7.69 -4.55 -7.34
CA THR A 239 8.73 -5.28 -6.61
C THR A 239 8.21 -6.58 -5.98
N TYR A 240 6.99 -6.58 -5.46
CA TYR A 240 6.41 -7.78 -4.89
C TYR A 240 6.05 -8.81 -5.97
N TYR A 241 5.32 -8.40 -7.01
CA TYR A 241 4.77 -9.31 -8.00
C TYR A 241 5.78 -9.68 -9.11
N LEU A 242 6.62 -8.75 -9.56
CA LEU A 242 7.57 -9.03 -10.63
C LEU A 242 8.91 -9.53 -10.09
N TRP A 243 9.52 -8.79 -9.16
CA TRP A 243 10.86 -9.13 -8.69
C TRP A 243 10.84 -10.27 -7.66
N LYS A 244 10.10 -10.13 -6.55
CA LYS A 244 10.11 -11.09 -5.44
C LYS A 244 9.36 -12.38 -5.76
N GLY A 245 8.17 -12.27 -6.31
CA GLY A 245 7.23 -13.38 -6.57
C GLY A 245 7.03 -13.67 -8.06
N GLY A 246 7.91 -13.17 -8.93
CA GLY A 246 7.77 -13.29 -10.37
C GLY A 246 7.94 -14.72 -10.89
N ASP A 247 8.70 -15.53 -10.17
CA ASP A 247 8.95 -16.94 -10.48
C ASP A 247 7.67 -17.76 -10.67
N LYS A 248 6.63 -17.48 -9.87
CA LYS A 248 5.32 -18.14 -10.00
C LYS A 248 4.66 -17.90 -11.37
N TYR A 249 4.93 -16.75 -12.00
CA TYR A 249 4.35 -16.39 -13.31
C TYR A 249 5.16 -16.89 -14.50
N LEU A 250 6.42 -17.29 -14.29
CA LEU A 250 7.24 -17.86 -15.36
C LEU A 250 6.72 -19.22 -15.85
N ALA A 251 5.97 -19.94 -15.02
CA ALA A 251 5.30 -21.17 -15.40
C ALA A 251 4.11 -20.94 -16.37
N GLU A 252 3.65 -19.70 -16.50
CA GLU A 252 2.52 -19.29 -17.34
C GLU A 252 2.94 -18.20 -18.35
N PRO A 253 3.88 -18.46 -19.27
CA PRO A 253 4.51 -17.41 -20.08
C PRO A 253 3.52 -16.65 -20.99
N ASN A 254 2.41 -17.28 -21.37
CA ASN A 254 1.38 -16.63 -22.19
C ASN A 254 0.54 -15.60 -21.42
N ASP A 255 0.65 -15.57 -20.08
CA ASP A 255 -0.13 -14.68 -19.22
C ASP A 255 0.65 -13.43 -18.77
N GLY A 256 1.94 -13.32 -19.16
CA GLY A 256 2.82 -12.24 -18.71
C GLY A 256 2.26 -10.83 -18.92
N ASN A 257 1.46 -10.61 -19.96
CA ASN A 257 0.80 -9.34 -20.26
C ASN A 257 -0.38 -9.00 -19.34
N ARG A 258 -0.80 -9.95 -18.47
CA ARG A 258 -1.81 -9.74 -17.44
C ARG A 258 -1.20 -9.45 -16.08
N ILE A 259 0.10 -9.70 -15.91
CA ILE A 259 0.81 -9.52 -14.65
C ILE A 259 1.24 -8.07 -14.52
N VAL A 260 0.80 -7.40 -13.46
CA VAL A 260 1.06 -5.96 -13.21
C VAL A 260 0.93 -5.18 -14.55
N PRO A 261 -0.27 -5.11 -15.14
CA PRO A 261 -0.46 -4.68 -16.52
C PRO A 261 -0.46 -3.15 -16.67
N HIS A 262 0.65 -2.52 -16.33
CA HIS A 262 0.80 -1.07 -16.27
C HIS A 262 0.39 -0.36 -17.56
N ARG A 263 0.93 -0.81 -18.71
CA ARG A 263 0.66 -0.20 -20.01
C ARG A 263 -0.83 -0.26 -20.32
N LYS A 264 -1.45 -1.44 -20.16
CA LYS A 264 -2.89 -1.60 -20.40
C LYS A 264 -3.74 -0.67 -19.53
N ILE A 265 -3.40 -0.53 -18.24
CA ILE A 265 -4.13 0.35 -17.31
C ILE A 265 -3.99 1.81 -17.74
N ILE A 266 -2.78 2.27 -18.07
CA ILE A 266 -2.50 3.64 -18.51
C ILE A 266 -3.19 3.95 -19.83
N ASP A 267 -3.10 3.05 -20.81
CA ASP A 267 -3.70 3.23 -22.15
C ASP A 267 -5.23 3.34 -22.09
N GLN A 268 -5.87 2.77 -21.06
CA GLN A 268 -7.29 2.96 -20.78
C GLN A 268 -7.61 4.27 -20.05
N GLY A 269 -6.61 5.05 -19.66
CA GLY A 269 -6.79 6.29 -18.89
C GLY A 269 -7.25 6.06 -17.45
N ILE A 270 -6.99 4.88 -16.88
CA ILE A 270 -7.30 4.56 -15.48
C ILE A 270 -6.21 5.20 -14.61
N PRO A 271 -6.58 5.94 -13.55
CA PRO A 271 -5.62 6.50 -12.62
C PRO A 271 -4.82 5.39 -11.93
N LEU A 272 -3.49 5.39 -12.13
CA LEU A 272 -2.55 4.40 -11.60
C LEU A 272 -1.45 5.10 -10.84
N ALA A 273 -1.18 4.65 -9.61
CA ALA A 273 0.03 5.01 -8.87
C ALA A 273 0.85 3.74 -8.56
N ILE A 274 2.16 3.92 -8.43
CA ILE A 274 3.08 2.83 -8.06
C ILE A 274 3.44 2.97 -6.59
N ALA A 275 3.38 1.86 -5.85
CA ALA A 275 3.78 1.77 -4.46
C ALA A 275 5.09 0.98 -4.33
N THR A 276 5.92 1.36 -3.37
CA THR A 276 7.15 0.64 -3.03
C THR A 276 6.87 -0.57 -2.16
N ASP A 277 5.93 -0.43 -1.22
CA ASP A 277 5.84 -1.31 -0.06
C ASP A 277 7.18 -1.33 0.72
N ASN A 278 7.36 -2.30 1.62
CA ASN A 278 8.59 -2.48 2.39
C ASN A 278 9.58 -3.47 1.75
N ILE A 279 9.46 -3.81 0.45
CA ILE A 279 10.16 -4.92 -0.20
C ILE A 279 10.88 -4.51 -1.50
N PRO A 280 11.96 -3.81 -1.44
CA PRO A 280 12.37 -2.82 -0.45
C PRO A 280 11.55 -1.52 -0.56
N TYR A 281 11.56 -0.69 0.46
CA TYR A 281 10.91 0.64 0.46
C TYR A 281 11.58 1.66 -0.48
N ASP A 282 12.66 1.29 -1.14
CA ASP A 282 13.46 2.13 -2.03
C ASP A 282 12.71 2.44 -3.34
N PRO A 283 12.36 3.70 -3.62
CA PRO A 283 11.64 4.08 -4.84
C PRO A 283 12.46 3.85 -6.11
N PHE A 284 13.79 3.93 -6.04
CA PHE A 284 14.65 3.71 -7.20
C PHE A 284 14.69 2.23 -7.60
N PHE A 285 14.64 1.34 -6.61
CA PHE A 285 14.53 -0.09 -6.87
C PHE A 285 13.16 -0.43 -7.50
N THR A 286 12.10 0.21 -7.03
CA THR A 286 10.76 0.02 -7.61
C THR A 286 10.67 0.62 -9.02
N LEU A 287 11.31 1.77 -9.25
CA LEU A 287 11.44 2.37 -10.58
C LEU A 287 12.17 1.42 -11.54
N TRP A 288 13.30 0.87 -11.11
CA TRP A 288 14.04 -0.14 -11.87
C TRP A 288 13.16 -1.34 -12.22
N THR A 289 12.48 -1.94 -11.22
CA THR A 289 11.61 -3.09 -11.45
C THR A 289 10.47 -2.78 -12.42
N THR A 290 9.89 -1.57 -12.36
CA THR A 290 8.83 -1.12 -13.26
C THR A 290 9.32 -1.03 -14.71
N CYS A 291 10.55 -0.55 -14.91
CA CYS A 291 11.13 -0.34 -16.23
C CYS A 291 11.74 -1.61 -16.83
N THR A 292 12.34 -2.49 -16.01
CA THR A 292 12.98 -3.73 -16.47
C THR A 292 12.06 -4.94 -16.47
N ARG A 293 11.22 -5.07 -15.43
CA ARG A 293 10.32 -6.19 -15.16
C ARG A 293 11.05 -7.53 -14.95
N GLU A 294 12.30 -7.46 -14.48
CA GLU A 294 13.13 -8.62 -14.20
C GLU A 294 12.72 -9.29 -12.89
N GLU A 295 12.57 -10.61 -12.90
CA GLU A 295 12.43 -11.38 -11.68
C GLU A 295 13.80 -11.73 -11.08
N ARG A 296 13.85 -11.97 -9.77
CA ARG A 296 15.10 -11.98 -9.00
C ARG A 296 15.95 -13.25 -9.18
N THR A 297 15.34 -14.38 -9.53
CA THR A 297 15.98 -15.71 -9.49
C THR A 297 16.72 -16.01 -10.76
N THR A 298 16.10 -15.75 -11.90
CA THR A 298 16.63 -16.06 -13.23
C THR A 298 16.96 -14.83 -14.07
N GLY A 299 16.50 -13.65 -13.64
CA GLY A 299 16.59 -12.40 -14.41
C GLY A 299 15.65 -12.36 -15.63
N GLN A 300 14.73 -13.32 -15.75
CA GLN A 300 13.78 -13.31 -16.85
C GLN A 300 12.80 -12.14 -16.74
N VAL A 301 12.37 -11.64 -17.88
CA VAL A 301 11.46 -10.51 -18.01
C VAL A 301 10.02 -10.99 -18.12
N ILE A 302 9.14 -10.48 -17.25
CA ILE A 302 7.73 -10.86 -17.22
C ILE A 302 6.90 -9.80 -17.97
N GLY A 303 6.24 -10.20 -19.07
CA GLY A 303 5.37 -9.32 -19.87
C GLY A 303 6.08 -8.06 -20.37
N PRO A 304 7.09 -8.16 -21.24
CA PRO A 304 7.93 -7.05 -21.67
C PRO A 304 7.13 -5.89 -22.30
N GLU A 305 5.96 -6.15 -22.87
CA GLU A 305 5.07 -5.15 -23.45
C GLU A 305 4.44 -4.22 -22.41
N GLN A 306 4.47 -4.61 -21.13
CA GLN A 306 3.98 -3.81 -20.01
C GLN A 306 5.05 -2.91 -19.40
N ARG A 307 6.28 -2.89 -19.94
CA ARG A 307 7.36 -1.98 -19.51
C ARG A 307 6.92 -0.53 -19.66
N LEU A 308 7.36 0.27 -18.70
CA LEU A 308 7.26 1.73 -18.79
C LEU A 308 8.66 2.33 -18.98
N ASP A 309 8.72 3.46 -19.66
CA ASP A 309 9.92 4.31 -19.61
C ASP A 309 10.02 5.00 -18.25
N ALA A 310 11.22 5.45 -17.87
CA ALA A 310 11.48 6.04 -16.56
C ALA A 310 10.68 7.32 -16.31
N ARG A 311 10.42 8.13 -17.36
CA ARG A 311 9.62 9.37 -17.24
C ARG A 311 8.17 9.04 -16.87
N THR A 312 7.55 8.10 -17.57
CA THR A 312 6.19 7.63 -17.26
C THR A 312 6.13 7.04 -15.86
N ALA A 313 7.08 6.18 -15.50
CA ALA A 313 7.13 5.57 -14.18
C ALA A 313 7.29 6.62 -13.05
N LEU A 314 8.14 7.63 -13.23
CA LEU A 314 8.27 8.76 -12.29
C LEU A 314 6.96 9.54 -12.11
N GLN A 315 6.19 9.73 -13.17
CA GLN A 315 4.87 10.37 -13.06
C GLN A 315 3.91 9.57 -12.19
N LEU A 316 4.00 8.23 -12.23
CA LEU A 316 3.17 7.35 -11.40
C LEU A 316 3.56 7.43 -9.90
N PHE A 317 4.82 7.74 -9.58
CA PHE A 317 5.25 8.01 -8.20
C PHE A 317 4.89 9.43 -7.73
N THR A 318 4.86 10.41 -8.61
CA THR A 318 4.75 11.83 -8.25
C THR A 318 3.33 12.36 -8.47
N THR A 319 2.99 12.70 -9.71
CA THR A 319 1.69 13.31 -10.04
C THR A 319 0.51 12.39 -9.81
N ALA A 320 0.65 11.10 -10.10
CA ALA A 320 -0.40 10.13 -9.85
C ALA A 320 -0.56 9.85 -8.35
N GLY A 321 0.55 9.78 -7.59
CA GLY A 321 0.51 9.71 -6.14
C GLY A 321 -0.19 10.92 -5.51
N ALA A 322 0.04 12.13 -6.03
CA ALA A 322 -0.68 13.32 -5.60
C ALA A 322 -2.19 13.22 -5.89
N ALA A 323 -2.57 12.74 -7.08
CA ALA A 323 -3.98 12.54 -7.44
C ALA A 323 -4.63 11.45 -6.55
N LEU A 324 -3.90 10.41 -6.20
CA LEU A 324 -4.37 9.37 -5.28
C LEU A 324 -4.77 9.96 -3.92
N THR A 325 -4.06 10.98 -3.44
CA THR A 325 -4.28 11.62 -2.13
C THR A 325 -5.09 12.92 -2.19
N PHE A 326 -5.73 13.26 -3.33
CA PHE A 326 -6.46 14.52 -3.55
C PHE A 326 -5.57 15.78 -3.47
N ASP A 327 -4.31 15.64 -3.77
CA ASP A 327 -3.32 16.73 -3.65
C ASP A 327 -2.86 17.28 -5.02
N GLU A 328 -3.44 16.81 -6.12
CA GLU A 328 -3.05 17.16 -7.49
C GLU A 328 -3.12 18.66 -7.80
N GLY A 329 -3.89 19.41 -7.02
CA GLY A 329 -4.02 20.87 -7.19
C GLY A 329 -2.86 21.68 -6.61
N TRP A 330 -1.97 21.06 -5.81
CA TRP A 330 -0.93 21.81 -5.10
C TRP A 330 0.39 21.03 -4.91
N LYS A 331 0.45 19.76 -5.24
CA LYS A 331 1.61 18.86 -5.07
C LYS A 331 1.79 17.98 -6.31
N GLY A 332 2.97 17.41 -6.50
CA GLY A 332 3.33 16.47 -7.56
C GLY A 332 4.37 17.04 -8.52
N PRO A 333 4.04 17.97 -9.44
CA PRO A 333 5.03 18.56 -10.34
C PRO A 333 5.82 19.69 -9.68
N LEU A 334 7.06 19.90 -10.11
CA LEU A 334 7.82 21.12 -9.84
C LEU A 334 7.27 22.26 -10.69
N LYS A 335 6.40 23.06 -10.08
CA LYS A 335 5.68 24.14 -10.76
C LYS A 335 5.46 25.30 -9.77
N SER A 336 5.51 26.54 -10.28
CA SER A 336 5.19 27.75 -9.49
C SER A 336 3.80 27.62 -8.87
N GLY A 337 3.67 27.95 -7.58
CA GLY A 337 2.43 27.81 -6.80
C GLY A 337 2.20 26.41 -6.21
N PHE A 338 3.04 25.42 -6.52
CA PHE A 338 3.01 24.10 -5.93
C PHE A 338 3.94 23.99 -4.70
N ALA A 339 3.76 22.94 -3.92
CA ALA A 339 4.61 22.67 -2.77
C ALA A 339 6.09 22.55 -3.19
N ALA A 340 6.97 23.11 -2.40
CA ALA A 340 8.41 22.93 -2.55
C ALA A 340 8.82 21.57 -1.93
N ASP A 341 8.32 20.49 -2.54
CA ASP A 341 8.64 19.11 -2.25
C ASP A 341 9.46 18.57 -3.41
N LEU A 342 10.75 18.32 -3.20
CA LEU A 342 11.66 17.90 -4.27
C LEU A 342 12.78 17.00 -3.74
N ALA A 343 13.35 16.23 -4.67
CA ALA A 343 14.56 15.46 -4.46
C ALA A 343 15.60 15.83 -5.54
N VAL A 344 16.85 15.99 -5.14
CA VAL A 344 18.00 16.10 -6.05
C VAL A 344 18.66 14.72 -6.11
N LEU A 345 18.71 14.14 -7.29
CA LEU A 345 19.24 12.79 -7.49
C LEU A 345 20.69 12.83 -7.98
N SER A 346 21.39 11.70 -7.85
CA SER A 346 22.77 11.53 -8.29
C SER A 346 22.92 11.61 -9.82
N ASP A 347 21.86 11.30 -10.55
CA ASP A 347 21.82 11.30 -12.02
C ASP A 347 20.41 11.59 -12.54
N ASP A 348 20.25 11.84 -13.84
CA ASP A 348 18.94 12.00 -14.48
C ASP A 348 18.32 10.63 -14.78
N PRO A 349 17.28 10.20 -14.05
CA PRO A 349 16.65 8.89 -14.27
C PRO A 349 16.06 8.72 -15.67
N THR A 350 15.82 9.82 -16.40
CA THR A 350 15.27 9.76 -17.79
C THR A 350 16.36 9.65 -18.85
N ALA A 351 17.62 9.83 -18.49
CA ALA A 351 18.77 9.79 -19.39
C ALA A 351 19.62 8.54 -19.23
N ILE A 352 19.62 7.91 -18.03
CA ILE A 352 20.40 6.68 -17.79
C ILE A 352 19.66 5.44 -18.30
N ALA A 353 20.42 4.36 -18.54
CA ALA A 353 19.85 3.07 -18.91
C ALA A 353 18.98 2.52 -17.75
N ALA A 354 17.86 1.88 -18.09
CA ALA A 354 16.93 1.33 -17.09
C ALA A 354 17.61 0.39 -16.08
N ALA A 355 18.63 -0.37 -16.48
CA ALA A 355 19.41 -1.25 -15.62
C ALA A 355 20.06 -0.53 -14.43
N HIS A 356 20.37 0.77 -14.56
CA HIS A 356 21.05 1.57 -13.55
C HIS A 356 20.10 2.40 -12.68
N LEU A 357 18.79 2.34 -12.90
CA LEU A 357 17.82 3.10 -12.10
C LEU A 357 17.86 2.76 -10.61
N LYS A 358 18.15 1.49 -10.26
CA LYS A 358 18.29 1.04 -8.87
C LYS A 358 19.55 1.54 -8.16
N ASP A 359 20.54 2.05 -8.94
CA ASP A 359 21.82 2.55 -8.44
C ASP A 359 21.78 4.05 -8.14
N LEU A 360 20.63 4.69 -8.39
CA LEU A 360 20.41 6.11 -8.06
C LEU A 360 20.44 6.35 -6.55
N ASP A 361 21.03 7.49 -6.18
CA ASP A 361 21.01 8.02 -4.83
C ASP A 361 20.31 9.38 -4.77
N CYS A 362 19.70 9.67 -3.63
CA CYS A 362 19.20 11.00 -3.34
C CYS A 362 20.29 11.84 -2.64
N ARG A 363 20.59 12.99 -3.19
CA ARG A 363 21.60 13.93 -2.65
C ARG A 363 20.99 14.97 -1.71
N LEU A 364 19.75 15.38 -1.98
CA LEU A 364 19.02 16.33 -1.15
C LEU A 364 17.52 16.05 -1.26
N THR A 365 16.83 16.15 -0.14
CA THR A 365 15.36 16.11 -0.08
C THR A 365 14.84 17.33 0.63
N MET A 366 13.87 18.00 0.02
CA MET A 366 13.18 19.15 0.58
C MET A 366 11.67 18.85 0.67
N VAL A 367 11.06 19.18 1.80
CA VAL A 367 9.61 19.03 2.02
C VAL A 367 9.06 20.35 2.58
N GLY A 368 8.11 20.95 1.89
CA GLY A 368 7.53 22.23 2.27
C GLY A 368 8.56 23.35 2.39
N GLY A 369 9.61 23.33 1.56
CA GLY A 369 10.71 24.30 1.60
C GLY A 369 11.75 24.04 2.69
N ARG A 370 11.60 22.99 3.52
CA ARG A 370 12.59 22.57 4.51
C ARG A 370 13.48 21.47 3.96
N ILE A 371 14.79 21.61 4.05
CA ILE A 371 15.73 20.53 3.76
C ILE A 371 15.63 19.51 4.89
N VAL A 372 15.30 18.26 4.54
CA VAL A 372 15.10 17.13 5.48
C VAL A 372 16.15 16.04 5.31
N HIS A 373 16.88 16.07 4.20
CA HIS A 373 18.05 15.24 3.93
C HIS A 373 19.01 16.01 3.04
N ASP A 374 20.31 15.94 3.35
CA ASP A 374 21.38 16.57 2.57
C ASP A 374 22.69 15.79 2.73
N THR A 375 23.32 15.47 1.62
CA THR A 375 24.65 14.84 1.56
C THR A 375 25.78 15.87 1.38
N GLY A 376 25.51 17.14 1.61
CA GLY A 376 26.48 18.25 1.52
C GLY A 376 26.33 19.11 0.27
N LEU A 377 25.13 19.18 -0.34
CA LEU A 377 24.87 20.05 -1.50
C LEU A 377 24.51 21.51 -1.09
N ALA A 378 23.95 21.69 0.09
CA ALA A 378 23.44 22.99 0.55
C ALA A 378 24.43 23.74 1.46
N THR A 379 25.67 23.28 1.56
CA THR A 379 26.76 23.91 2.35
C THR A 379 27.54 24.93 1.54
#